data_79b5fc2cb5c1be4f9b9c4bc01499b772
#
_entry.id   79b5fc2cb5c1be4f9b9c4bc01499b772
#
_cell.length_a   1.000
_cell.length_b   1.000
_cell.length_c   1.000
_cell.angle_alpha   90.00
_cell.angle_beta   90.00
_cell.angle_gamma   90.00
#
_symmetry.space_group_name_H-M   'P 1'
#
loop_
_entity.id
_entity.type
_entity.pdbx_description
1 polymer ?
#
loop_
_entity_poly.entity_id
_entity_poly.type
_entity_poly.pdbx_seq_one_letter_code
_entity_poly.pdbx_strand_id
1 'polypeptide(L)'
;MVVVDAEERILFQRRRDSGYWEFPARAAEPDSGFRGTAVRELQEESGLLVREDDLAAFASLSDPDVHVITYPNGDRMHCFALCFEARTWTGSLAPNSDEVLEAAFFTMTSPPEPLQPQTRAVLDLYIAYRGTGVFQTR
;
A
#
# COMPACT_ATOMS: atom_id res chain seq x y z
N MET A 1 1.99 -0.45 0.79
CA MET A 1 2.35 -1.02 2.12
C MET A 1 1.08 -1.21 2.94
N VAL A 2 0.98 -2.30 3.70
CA VAL A 2 -0.10 -2.56 4.65
C VAL A 2 0.37 -2.17 6.05
N VAL A 3 -0.28 -1.21 6.69
CA VAL A 3 0.03 -0.78 8.07
C VAL A 3 -1.11 -1.26 8.97
N VAL A 4 -0.77 -1.95 10.04
CA VAL A 4 -1.73 -2.62 10.93
C VAL A 4 -1.68 -1.99 12.31
N ASP A 5 -2.84 -1.68 12.87
CA ASP A 5 -2.95 -1.16 14.24
C ASP A 5 -3.12 -2.28 15.29
N ALA A 6 -3.23 -1.89 16.56
CA ALA A 6 -3.37 -2.82 17.69
C ALA A 6 -4.70 -3.62 17.65
N GLU A 7 -5.71 -3.10 16.96
CA GLU A 7 -7.03 -3.72 16.79
C GLU A 7 -7.12 -4.56 15.50
N GLU A 8 -5.98 -4.88 14.86
CA GLU A 8 -5.90 -5.63 13.60
C GLU A 8 -6.61 -4.96 12.42
N ARG A 9 -6.76 -3.63 12.46
CA ARG A 9 -7.29 -2.84 11.35
C ARG A 9 -6.15 -2.38 10.46
N ILE A 10 -6.45 -2.14 9.20
CA ILE A 10 -5.49 -1.76 8.16
C ILE A 10 -5.71 -0.31 7.75
N LEU A 11 -4.61 0.44 7.60
CA LEU A 11 -4.62 1.80 7.07
C LEU A 11 -4.94 1.79 5.58
N PHE A 12 -5.95 2.58 5.20
CA PHE A 12 -6.22 2.99 3.82
C PHE A 12 -6.19 4.50 3.74
N GLN A 13 -5.85 5.00 2.55
CA GLN A 13 -5.90 6.42 2.21
C GLN A 13 -6.77 6.64 0.98
N ARG A 14 -7.50 7.75 0.95
CA ARG A 14 -8.34 8.14 -0.18
C ARG A 14 -7.63 9.17 -1.01
N ARG A 15 -7.40 8.86 -2.28
CA ARG A 15 -6.72 9.78 -3.19
C ARG A 15 -7.57 11.00 -3.54
N ARG A 16 -6.91 12.15 -3.65
CA ARG A 16 -7.57 13.39 -4.06
C ARG A 16 -7.91 13.40 -5.56
N ASP A 17 -7.05 12.84 -6.40
CA ASP A 17 -7.19 12.86 -7.86
C ASP A 17 -8.27 11.91 -8.38
N SER A 18 -8.37 10.72 -7.82
CA SER A 18 -9.27 9.65 -8.27
C SER A 18 -10.48 9.40 -7.37
N GLY A 19 -10.39 9.78 -6.09
CA GLY A 19 -11.40 9.46 -5.08
C GLY A 19 -11.40 8.01 -4.62
N TYR A 20 -10.53 7.14 -5.18
CA TYR A 20 -10.39 5.75 -4.76
C TYR A 20 -9.61 5.65 -3.45
N TRP A 21 -9.93 4.59 -2.69
CA TRP A 21 -9.15 4.17 -1.55
C TRP A 21 -8.04 3.23 -1.99
N GLU A 22 -6.87 3.40 -1.40
CA GLU A 22 -5.70 2.58 -1.68
C GLU A 22 -4.82 2.39 -0.44
N PHE A 23 -3.82 1.50 -0.56
CA PHE A 23 -2.72 1.46 0.40
C PHE A 23 -1.67 2.52 0.06
N PRO A 24 -0.95 3.07 1.05
CA PRO A 24 0.23 3.89 0.79
C PRO A 24 1.21 3.15 -0.14
N ALA A 25 1.51 3.74 -1.30
CA ALA A 25 2.34 3.12 -2.32
C ALA A 25 2.88 4.12 -3.33
N ARG A 26 4.13 3.90 -3.76
CA ARG A 26 4.77 4.67 -4.85
C ARG A 26 5.77 3.83 -5.63
N ALA A 27 6.11 4.29 -6.83
CA ALA A 27 7.21 3.74 -7.60
C ALA A 27 8.54 4.04 -6.91
N ALA A 28 9.43 3.02 -6.85
CA ALA A 28 10.78 3.24 -6.37
C ALA A 28 11.54 4.18 -7.32
N GLU A 29 12.20 5.18 -6.76
CA GLU A 29 13.05 6.09 -7.51
C GLU A 29 14.43 5.45 -7.77
N PRO A 30 15.16 5.93 -8.79
CA PRO A 30 16.57 5.56 -8.96
C PRO A 30 17.34 5.76 -7.64
N ASP A 31 18.24 4.83 -7.33
CA ASP A 31 19.06 4.81 -6.11
C ASP A 31 18.27 4.59 -4.79
N SER A 32 16.99 4.23 -4.87
CA SER A 32 16.17 3.91 -3.71
C SER A 32 15.77 2.43 -3.71
N GLY A 33 15.98 1.74 -2.57
CA GLY A 33 15.50 0.38 -2.35
C GLY A 33 14.00 0.35 -2.03
N PHE A 34 13.35 -0.80 -2.23
CA PHE A 34 11.91 -0.95 -1.95
C PHE A 34 11.53 -0.61 -0.51
N ARG A 35 12.34 -0.99 0.50
CA ARG A 35 12.06 -0.69 1.91
C ARG A 35 12.14 0.81 2.18
N GLY A 36 13.21 1.46 1.77
CA GLY A 36 13.40 2.90 1.95
C GLY A 36 12.31 3.72 1.26
N THR A 37 11.93 3.33 0.04
CA THR A 37 10.79 3.95 -0.65
C THR A 37 9.50 3.80 0.16
N ALA A 38 9.19 2.57 0.61
CA ALA A 38 7.95 2.31 1.36
C ALA A 38 7.86 3.11 2.67
N VAL A 39 8.95 3.21 3.42
CA VAL A 39 9.00 3.99 4.68
C VAL A 39 8.83 5.48 4.41
N ARG A 40 9.54 6.03 3.43
CA ARG A 40 9.46 7.44 3.07
C ARG A 40 8.06 7.83 2.62
N GLU A 41 7.46 7.05 1.70
CA GLU A 41 6.11 7.33 1.19
C GLU A 41 5.05 7.26 2.29
N LEU A 42 5.14 6.28 3.18
CA LEU A 42 4.24 6.22 4.32
C LEU A 42 4.32 7.51 5.16
N GLN A 43 5.53 7.96 5.45
CA GLN A 43 5.73 9.19 6.22
C GLN A 43 5.16 10.41 5.50
N GLU A 44 5.46 10.56 4.20
CA GLU A 44 5.02 11.71 3.40
C GLU A 44 3.49 11.74 3.23
N GLU A 45 2.87 10.58 2.99
CA GLU A 45 1.43 10.50 2.72
C GLU A 45 0.57 10.47 3.98
N SER A 46 1.06 9.88 5.08
CA SER A 46 0.25 9.64 6.28
C SER A 46 0.76 10.26 7.58
N GLY A 47 2.02 10.67 7.64
CA GLY A 47 2.68 11.14 8.86
C GLY A 47 3.13 10.02 9.81
N LEU A 48 2.89 8.76 9.47
CA LEU A 48 3.32 7.61 10.29
C LEU A 48 4.78 7.26 10.01
N LEU A 49 5.50 6.85 11.05
CA LEU A 49 6.91 6.52 11.00
C LEU A 49 7.12 5.04 11.29
N VAL A 50 7.77 4.35 10.37
CA VAL A 50 8.15 2.94 10.45
C VAL A 50 9.66 2.81 10.22
N ARG A 51 10.33 1.88 10.89
CA ARG A 51 11.72 1.54 10.59
C ARG A 51 11.76 0.49 9.47
N GLU A 52 12.76 0.58 8.60
CA GLU A 52 12.92 -0.40 7.50
C GLU A 52 13.04 -1.85 8.02
N ASP A 53 13.71 -2.03 9.18
CA ASP A 53 13.87 -3.34 9.81
C ASP A 53 12.58 -3.94 10.35
N ASP A 54 11.58 -3.11 10.63
CA ASP A 54 10.26 -3.54 11.13
C ASP A 54 9.30 -3.92 10.00
N LEU A 55 9.72 -3.79 8.73
CA LEU A 55 8.93 -4.21 7.58
C LEU A 55 9.06 -5.71 7.32
N ALA A 56 7.94 -6.40 7.22
CA ALA A 56 7.86 -7.78 6.76
C ALA A 56 7.36 -7.84 5.31
N ALA A 57 8.16 -8.39 4.39
CA ALA A 57 7.69 -8.63 3.04
C ALA A 57 6.70 -9.80 3.03
N PHE A 58 5.50 -9.62 2.48
CA PHE A 58 4.47 -10.65 2.47
C PHE A 58 4.02 -11.07 1.07
N ALA A 59 4.20 -10.25 0.05
CA ALA A 59 3.78 -10.58 -1.30
C ALA A 59 4.56 -9.82 -2.37
N SER A 60 4.50 -10.33 -3.61
CA SER A 60 4.79 -9.56 -4.82
C SER A 60 3.59 -9.59 -5.77
N LEU A 61 3.36 -8.48 -6.46
CA LEU A 61 2.31 -8.31 -7.46
C LEU A 61 2.94 -7.91 -8.78
N SER A 62 2.76 -8.75 -9.81
CA SER A 62 3.25 -8.52 -11.18
C SER A 62 2.23 -8.93 -12.24
N ASP A 63 0.99 -9.21 -11.83
CA ASP A 63 -0.10 -9.64 -12.70
C ASP A 63 -0.39 -8.57 -13.77
N PRO A 64 -0.23 -8.87 -15.08
CA PRO A 64 -0.43 -7.92 -16.15
C PRO A 64 -1.89 -7.48 -16.32
N ASP A 65 -2.85 -8.23 -15.78
CA ASP A 65 -4.26 -7.86 -15.83
C ASP A 65 -4.64 -6.84 -14.75
N VAL A 66 -3.78 -6.70 -13.74
CA VAL A 66 -4.05 -5.84 -12.58
C VAL A 66 -3.04 -4.69 -12.48
N HIS A 67 -1.75 -4.95 -12.76
CA HIS A 67 -0.68 -4.02 -12.45
C HIS A 67 0.00 -3.44 -13.71
N VAL A 68 -0.83 -2.87 -14.59
CA VAL A 68 -0.41 -2.13 -15.79
C VAL A 68 -0.91 -0.70 -15.71
N ILE A 69 -0.03 0.25 -15.96
CA ILE A 69 -0.37 1.66 -16.14
C ILE A 69 -0.39 1.95 -17.64
N THR A 70 -1.49 2.54 -18.11
CA THR A 70 -1.59 3.05 -19.48
C THR A 70 -1.55 4.57 -19.44
N TYR A 71 -0.58 5.14 -20.12
CA TYR A 71 -0.41 6.59 -20.23
C TYR A 71 -1.30 7.20 -21.31
N PRO A 72 -1.59 8.52 -21.25
CA PRO A 72 -2.42 9.19 -22.26
C PRO A 72 -1.89 9.12 -23.70
N ASN A 73 -0.57 8.95 -23.87
CA ASN A 73 0.07 8.76 -25.17
C ASN A 73 -0.05 7.33 -25.73
N GLY A 74 -0.68 6.42 -24.98
CA GLY A 74 -0.87 5.01 -25.34
C GLY A 74 0.24 4.06 -24.87
N ASP A 75 1.30 4.56 -24.27
CA ASP A 75 2.35 3.72 -23.68
C ASP A 75 1.80 2.90 -22.51
N ARG A 76 2.29 1.68 -22.37
CA ARG A 76 1.93 0.78 -21.28
C ARG A 76 3.16 0.39 -20.48
N MET A 77 3.06 0.54 -19.16
CA MET A 77 4.10 0.13 -18.22
C MET A 77 3.59 -1.04 -17.36
N HIS A 78 4.29 -2.18 -17.43
CA HIS A 78 4.10 -3.26 -16.47
C HIS A 78 4.80 -2.90 -15.17
N CYS A 79 4.05 -2.95 -14.09
CA CYS A 79 4.57 -2.65 -12.77
C CYS A 79 4.84 -3.93 -11.99
N PHE A 80 5.91 -3.88 -11.19
CA PHE A 80 6.25 -4.93 -10.23
C PHE A 80 6.24 -4.30 -8.85
N ALA A 81 5.45 -4.85 -7.95
CA ALA A 81 5.38 -4.36 -6.58
C ALA A 81 5.88 -5.42 -5.59
N LEU A 82 6.65 -4.97 -4.62
CA LEU A 82 6.94 -5.73 -3.40
C LEU A 82 6.08 -5.17 -2.28
N CYS A 83 5.29 -6.04 -1.65
CA CYS A 83 4.31 -5.66 -0.65
C CYS A 83 4.85 -5.91 0.75
N PHE A 84 4.80 -4.89 1.60
CA PHE A 84 5.26 -4.94 2.98
C PHE A 84 4.11 -4.78 3.97
N GLU A 85 4.20 -5.49 5.10
CA GLU A 85 3.43 -5.28 6.31
C GLU A 85 4.27 -4.48 7.32
N ALA A 86 3.65 -3.52 8.01
CA ALA A 86 4.19 -2.82 9.15
C ALA A 86 3.21 -2.92 10.34
N ARG A 87 3.66 -3.50 11.45
CA ARG A 87 2.87 -3.67 12.68
C ARG A 87 3.42 -2.83 13.84
N THR A 88 4.59 -2.25 13.67
CA THR A 88 5.22 -1.35 14.64
C THR A 88 5.46 -0.01 13.97
N TRP A 89 4.84 1.02 14.47
CA TRP A 89 4.93 2.37 13.96
C TRP A 89 4.73 3.41 15.06
N THR A 90 5.14 4.64 14.80
CA THR A 90 4.99 5.80 15.68
C THR A 90 4.45 6.99 14.88
N GLY A 91 4.28 8.14 15.53
CA GLY A 91 3.71 9.33 14.92
C GLY A 91 2.20 9.37 15.04
N SER A 92 1.60 10.33 14.38
CA SER A 92 0.15 10.54 14.35
C SER A 92 -0.32 10.61 12.91
N LEU A 93 -1.50 10.06 12.65
CA LEU A 93 -2.10 10.10 11.32
C LEU A 93 -2.38 11.55 10.92
N ALA A 94 -1.62 12.04 9.95
CA ALA A 94 -1.68 13.39 9.41
C ALA A 94 -1.53 13.32 7.88
N PRO A 95 -2.61 13.02 7.15
CA PRO A 95 -2.57 12.84 5.71
C PRO A 95 -2.06 14.10 5.00
N ASN A 96 -1.20 13.92 4.01
CA ASN A 96 -0.76 15.01 3.14
C ASN A 96 -1.94 15.49 2.29
N SER A 97 -2.45 16.67 2.58
CA SER A 97 -3.65 17.22 1.96
C SER A 97 -3.53 17.48 0.44
N ASP A 98 -2.33 17.50 -0.11
CA ASP A 98 -2.14 17.74 -1.55
C ASP A 98 -2.45 16.47 -2.37
N GLU A 99 -2.19 15.29 -1.84
CA GLU A 99 -2.40 14.01 -2.54
C GLU A 99 -3.51 13.17 -1.92
N VAL A 100 -3.70 13.25 -0.59
CA VAL A 100 -4.59 12.43 0.19
C VAL A 100 -5.74 13.26 0.78
N LEU A 101 -6.98 12.88 0.48
CA LEU A 101 -8.17 13.52 1.06
C LEU A 101 -8.40 13.09 2.50
N GLU A 102 -8.15 11.81 2.77
CA GLU A 102 -8.56 11.14 4.00
C GLU A 102 -7.69 9.89 4.20
N ALA A 103 -7.35 9.57 5.43
CA ALA A 103 -6.71 8.31 5.79
C ALA A 103 -7.33 7.78 7.09
N ALA A 104 -7.62 6.48 7.13
CA ALA A 104 -8.24 5.84 8.29
C ALA A 104 -7.95 4.33 8.32
N PHE A 105 -8.12 3.73 9.50
CA PHE A 105 -8.00 2.30 9.72
C PHE A 105 -9.35 1.60 9.57
N PHE A 106 -9.38 0.51 8.78
CA PHE A 106 -10.55 -0.32 8.51
C PHE A 106 -10.26 -1.79 8.77
N THR A 107 -11.27 -2.57 9.10
CA THR A 107 -11.13 -4.02 9.22
C THR A 107 -10.88 -4.66 7.84
N MET A 108 -10.12 -5.76 7.79
CA MET A 108 -9.88 -6.50 6.54
C MET A 108 -11.16 -6.99 5.88
N THR A 109 -12.19 -7.29 6.69
CA THR A 109 -13.47 -7.82 6.20
C THR A 109 -14.44 -6.75 5.72
N SER A 110 -14.15 -5.48 6.02
CA SER A 110 -14.99 -4.34 5.59
C SER A 110 -14.09 -3.17 5.17
N PRO A 111 -13.34 -3.32 4.06
CA PRO A 111 -12.52 -2.24 3.52
C PRO A 111 -13.40 -1.10 3.01
N PRO A 112 -12.86 0.12 2.89
CA PRO A 112 -13.61 1.26 2.37
C PRO A 112 -13.88 1.11 0.87
N GLU A 113 -14.90 1.79 0.37
CA GLU A 113 -15.25 1.81 -1.06
C GLU A 113 -15.33 3.26 -1.60
N PRO A 114 -15.02 3.50 -2.88
CA PRO A 114 -14.52 2.53 -3.86
C PRO A 114 -13.03 2.21 -3.66
N LEU A 115 -12.67 0.94 -3.75
CA LEU A 115 -11.29 0.47 -3.60
C LEU A 115 -10.61 0.36 -4.96
N GLN A 116 -9.36 0.84 -5.06
CA GLN A 116 -8.58 0.72 -6.28
C GLN A 116 -8.32 -0.77 -6.61
N PRO A 117 -8.40 -1.19 -7.90
CA PRO A 117 -8.25 -2.61 -8.28
C PRO A 117 -6.94 -3.26 -7.81
N GLN A 118 -5.81 -2.54 -7.92
CA GLN A 118 -4.51 -3.02 -7.42
C GLN A 118 -4.52 -3.21 -5.91
N THR A 119 -5.14 -2.30 -5.19
CA THR A 119 -5.29 -2.40 -3.73
C THR A 119 -6.14 -3.60 -3.34
N ARG A 120 -7.21 -3.90 -4.10
CA ARG A 120 -8.01 -5.12 -3.91
C ARG A 120 -7.14 -6.36 -4.06
N ALA A 121 -6.35 -6.44 -5.12
CA ALA A 121 -5.45 -7.58 -5.34
C ALA A 121 -4.43 -7.75 -4.20
N VAL A 122 -3.84 -6.65 -3.72
CA VAL A 122 -2.89 -6.68 -2.59
C VAL A 122 -3.59 -7.08 -1.29
N LEU A 123 -4.82 -6.63 -1.05
CA LEU A 123 -5.61 -7.03 0.11
C LEU A 123 -5.89 -8.54 0.11
N ASP A 124 -6.26 -9.11 -1.05
CA ASP A 124 -6.51 -10.55 -1.19
C ASP A 124 -5.23 -11.35 -0.91
N LEU A 125 -4.07 -10.91 -1.41
CA LEU A 125 -2.76 -11.49 -1.11
C LEU A 125 -2.42 -11.39 0.39
N TYR A 126 -2.75 -10.26 1.01
CA TYR A 126 -2.51 -10.06 2.44
C TYR A 126 -3.36 -10.99 3.30
N ILE A 127 -4.64 -11.15 2.97
CA ILE A 127 -5.54 -12.10 3.65
C ILE A 127 -5.00 -13.53 3.54
N ALA A 128 -4.55 -13.94 2.36
CA ALA A 128 -3.95 -15.26 2.15
C ALA A 128 -2.65 -15.44 2.97
N TYR A 129 -1.79 -14.43 2.98
CA TYR A 129 -0.58 -14.42 3.82
C TYR A 129 -0.92 -14.57 5.31
N ARG A 130 -1.89 -13.81 5.82
CA ARG A 130 -2.31 -13.88 7.22
C ARG A 130 -2.88 -15.25 7.60
N GLY A 131 -3.52 -15.94 6.68
CA GLY A 131 -4.06 -17.28 6.89
C GLY A 131 -3.02 -18.39 6.84
N THR A 132 -1.93 -18.23 6.10
CA THR A 132 -0.93 -19.29 5.83
C THR A 132 0.45 -19.02 6.40
N GLY A 133 0.82 -17.77 6.62
CA GLY A 133 2.19 -17.34 6.96
C GLY A 133 3.18 -17.45 5.78
N VAL A 134 2.71 -17.81 4.58
CA VAL A 134 3.55 -18.03 3.40
C VAL A 134 3.54 -16.78 2.52
N PHE A 135 4.71 -16.39 2.00
CA PHE A 135 4.85 -15.30 1.04
C PHE A 135 4.00 -15.56 -0.21
N GLN A 136 3.25 -14.58 -0.65
CA GLN A 136 2.30 -14.69 -1.77
C GLN A 136 2.88 -14.10 -3.06
N THR A 137 2.42 -14.61 -4.20
CA THR A 137 2.78 -14.06 -5.53
C THR A 137 1.55 -14.00 -6.43
N ARG A 138 1.45 -12.95 -7.20
CA ARG A 138 0.44 -12.78 -8.24
C ARG A 138 0.97 -11.99 -9.41
#